data_c2f7502a8de38714fcbb9286058fc5c5
#
_entry.id   c2f7502a8de38714fcbb9286058fc5c5
#
_cell.length_a   1.000
_cell.length_b   1.000
_cell.length_c   1.000
_cell.angle_alpha   90.00
_cell.angle_beta   90.00
_cell.angle_gamma   90.00
#
_symmetry.space_group_name_H-M   'P 1'
#
loop_
_entity.id
_entity.type
_entity.pdbx_description
1 polymer ?
#
loop_
_entity_poly.entity_id
_entity_poly.type
_entity_poly.pdbx_seq_one_letter_code
_entity_poly.pdbx_strand_id
1 'polypeptide(L)'
;MGLTILSEPSIGNRQFGVDISAVGSINNEPEAIYLFSIKAGNLGRQDWNSGNAQDLRPSLDEILDVYIPTHLPSEYKDLPIIICLTFGGDLKQEIEINLSQYTQAKETDQIKFAVWNGDRISGYLEKYLINEQLFLQDDLKSLLRKSLAMVDQPEISFQHFSRLIQKLFQDLQSQSIKNQLTTLRQSYLALGILNSWCLSENNIESSYLSAERLILHSWQVVKSFASKNTADARKIKNIFKSLTLLYLSISDSYYQRLLPHFSSLHAISNAVHGNCDVDINLRLFDVIGRISLFGIWVDWAFDRMYRNSADQNIIEDASRTHGEISEALKKLIMNNPLLFHPYKDDQAIDIGLTAFYWLKNNENDGDLEGWLSGITRTILGAFTHNKRYPSNIHDYLELVLHPIDDSQEYRESVTKGSILYPLLGFFAEVFKNSEMHLDIKKITTEFIPKCTLQIWHPDADTETHLYSNSDTHGLGITGISNETRETPFNQIKENCSLDKYILELSAVKCDHFPIILTACRHYRLPIPYHFYFQLLGVDIYKDETKDQETEHEV
;
A
#
# COMPACT_ATOMS: atom_id res chain seq x y z
N MET A 1 -29.07 -5.25 -0.87
CA MET A 1 -29.89 -6.27 -1.53
C MET A 1 -31.20 -6.56 -0.77
N GLY A 2 -31.38 -6.07 0.47
CA GLY A 2 -32.57 -6.36 1.27
C GLY A 2 -32.55 -7.72 2.00
N LEU A 3 -31.38 -8.34 2.11
CA LEU A 3 -31.20 -9.59 2.84
C LEU A 3 -30.59 -9.35 4.22
N THR A 4 -31.14 -10.00 5.24
CA THR A 4 -30.57 -10.09 6.59
C THR A 4 -29.90 -11.46 6.78
N ILE A 5 -28.62 -11.48 7.11
CA ILE A 5 -27.84 -12.72 7.30
C ILE A 5 -28.28 -13.39 8.60
N LEU A 6 -28.65 -14.65 8.53
CA LEU A 6 -29.01 -15.50 9.67
C LEU A 6 -27.81 -16.32 10.15
N SER A 7 -26.99 -16.86 9.24
CA SER A 7 -25.76 -17.57 9.57
C SER A 7 -24.61 -17.19 8.64
N GLU A 8 -23.41 -17.08 9.20
CA GLU A 8 -22.16 -16.80 8.47
C GLU A 8 -21.31 -18.08 8.36
N PRO A 9 -20.39 -18.17 7.35
CA PRO A 9 -19.46 -19.28 7.24
C PRO A 9 -18.62 -19.43 8.50
N SER A 10 -18.50 -20.64 9.03
CA SER A 10 -17.66 -20.92 10.19
C SER A 10 -16.67 -22.05 9.88
N ILE A 11 -15.38 -21.79 10.15
CA ILE A 11 -14.31 -22.78 9.97
C ILE A 11 -14.39 -23.79 11.12
N GLY A 12 -14.42 -25.10 10.77
CA GLY A 12 -14.39 -26.21 11.74
C GLY A 12 -15.76 -26.73 12.20
N ASN A 13 -16.87 -26.13 11.79
CA ASN A 13 -18.22 -26.62 12.04
C ASN A 13 -18.83 -27.20 10.77
N ARG A 14 -19.53 -28.35 10.88
CA ARG A 14 -20.26 -28.91 9.74
C ARG A 14 -21.48 -28.05 9.45
N GLN A 15 -21.58 -27.54 8.21
CA GLN A 15 -22.62 -26.59 7.77
C GLN A 15 -23.70 -27.21 6.89
N PHE A 16 -23.67 -28.54 6.69
CA PHE A 16 -24.67 -29.29 5.94
C PHE A 16 -25.00 -28.67 4.57
N GLY A 17 -23.96 -28.30 3.82
CA GLY A 17 -24.07 -27.76 2.48
C GLY A 17 -24.45 -26.27 2.39
N VAL A 18 -24.80 -25.59 3.49
CA VAL A 18 -25.15 -24.17 3.53
C VAL A 18 -23.98 -23.36 4.07
N ASP A 19 -23.35 -22.55 3.23
CA ASP A 19 -22.25 -21.65 3.65
C ASP A 19 -22.80 -20.36 4.27
N ILE A 20 -23.90 -19.81 3.72
CA ILE A 20 -24.56 -18.61 4.23
C ILE A 20 -26.07 -18.84 4.19
N SER A 21 -26.79 -18.46 5.24
CA SER A 21 -28.24 -18.33 5.20
C SER A 21 -28.68 -16.89 5.46
N ALA A 22 -29.71 -16.46 4.74
CA ALA A 22 -30.24 -15.10 4.85
C ALA A 22 -31.76 -15.10 4.64
N VAL A 23 -32.45 -14.09 5.17
CA VAL A 23 -33.89 -13.87 4.98
C VAL A 23 -34.12 -12.46 4.44
N GLY A 24 -35.08 -12.30 3.56
CA GLY A 24 -35.47 -10.98 3.03
C GLY A 24 -36.04 -11.04 1.63
N SER A 25 -36.13 -9.87 0.99
CA SER A 25 -36.69 -9.69 -0.36
C SER A 25 -35.65 -9.14 -1.31
N ILE A 26 -35.45 -9.78 -2.46
CA ILE A 26 -34.59 -9.31 -3.54
C ILE A 26 -35.46 -8.80 -4.68
N ASN A 27 -35.17 -7.62 -5.22
CA ASN A 27 -35.90 -7.01 -6.37
C ASN A 27 -37.39 -6.82 -6.14
N ASN A 28 -37.86 -6.58 -4.91
CA ASN A 28 -39.28 -6.49 -4.52
C ASN A 28 -40.08 -7.80 -4.70
N GLU A 29 -39.39 -8.94 -4.78
CA GLU A 29 -40.04 -10.26 -4.69
C GLU A 29 -40.55 -10.51 -3.27
N PRO A 30 -41.47 -11.45 -3.06
CA PRO A 30 -41.92 -11.84 -1.72
C PRO A 30 -40.74 -12.21 -0.83
N GLU A 31 -40.88 -11.97 0.47
CA GLU A 31 -39.86 -12.36 1.43
C GLU A 31 -39.62 -13.88 1.38
N ALA A 32 -38.35 -14.27 1.34
CA ALA A 32 -37.92 -15.67 1.22
C ALA A 32 -36.66 -15.93 2.03
N ILE A 33 -36.37 -17.19 2.27
CA ILE A 33 -35.09 -17.64 2.82
C ILE A 33 -34.17 -18.01 1.67
N TYR A 34 -32.96 -17.50 1.75
CA TYR A 34 -31.88 -17.76 0.78
C TYR A 34 -30.80 -18.62 1.46
N LEU A 35 -30.58 -19.82 0.92
CA LEU A 35 -29.55 -20.75 1.38
C LEU A 35 -28.45 -20.82 0.32
N PHE A 36 -27.28 -20.27 0.62
CA PHE A 36 -26.18 -20.20 -0.33
C PHE A 36 -25.22 -21.38 -0.13
N SER A 37 -25.02 -22.14 -1.22
CA SER A 37 -23.92 -23.12 -1.34
C SER A 37 -22.87 -22.53 -2.29
N ILE A 38 -21.66 -22.31 -1.77
CA ILE A 38 -20.62 -21.54 -2.45
C ILE A 38 -19.49 -22.47 -2.92
N LYS A 39 -19.14 -22.39 -4.20
CA LYS A 39 -18.03 -23.12 -4.80
C LYS A 39 -17.06 -22.16 -5.47
N ALA A 40 -15.77 -22.51 -5.47
CA ALA A 40 -14.74 -21.68 -6.10
C ALA A 40 -14.66 -21.92 -7.61
N GLY A 41 -14.42 -20.87 -8.38
CA GLY A 41 -14.12 -20.93 -9.80
C GLY A 41 -15.30 -21.34 -10.69
N ASN A 42 -15.00 -22.04 -11.80
CA ASN A 42 -15.99 -22.56 -12.72
C ASN A 42 -16.55 -23.90 -12.20
N LEU A 43 -17.85 -24.16 -12.45
CA LEU A 43 -18.45 -25.45 -12.13
C LEU A 43 -18.33 -26.41 -13.31
N GLY A 44 -17.58 -27.49 -13.12
CA GLY A 44 -17.38 -28.56 -14.07
C GLY A 44 -17.85 -29.93 -13.54
N ARG A 45 -17.63 -31.00 -14.33
CA ARG A 45 -18.07 -32.35 -14.00
C ARG A 45 -17.48 -32.87 -12.68
N GLN A 46 -16.24 -32.49 -12.36
CA GLN A 46 -15.58 -32.90 -11.12
C GLN A 46 -16.20 -32.24 -9.89
N ASP A 47 -16.74 -31.03 -10.04
CA ASP A 47 -17.37 -30.30 -8.92
C ASP A 47 -18.80 -30.75 -8.65
N TRP A 48 -19.41 -31.49 -9.59
CA TRP A 48 -20.79 -31.93 -9.48
C TRP A 48 -20.94 -33.15 -8.56
N ASN A 49 -20.27 -34.25 -8.90
CA ASN A 49 -20.38 -35.54 -8.16
C ASN A 49 -19.18 -36.43 -8.52
N SER A 50 -18.00 -36.12 -8.00
CA SER A 50 -16.77 -36.90 -8.20
C SER A 50 -16.58 -38.00 -7.12
N GLY A 51 -17.45 -38.01 -6.13
CA GLY A 51 -17.35 -38.89 -4.96
C GLY A 51 -16.83 -38.22 -3.69
N ASN A 52 -16.60 -36.89 -3.75
CA ASN A 52 -16.22 -36.12 -2.58
C ASN A 52 -17.47 -35.57 -1.89
N ALA A 53 -17.49 -35.64 -0.55
CA ALA A 53 -18.60 -35.09 0.26
C ALA A 53 -18.79 -33.56 0.08
N GLN A 54 -17.79 -32.86 -0.42
CA GLN A 54 -17.86 -31.44 -0.68
C GLN A 54 -18.32 -31.11 -2.12
N ASP A 55 -18.62 -32.10 -2.95
CA ASP A 55 -19.17 -31.86 -4.28
C ASP A 55 -20.55 -31.19 -4.19
N LEU A 56 -20.94 -30.50 -5.28
CA LEU A 56 -22.17 -29.72 -5.28
C LEU A 56 -23.41 -30.55 -5.02
N ARG A 57 -23.54 -31.71 -5.69
CA ARG A 57 -24.73 -32.58 -5.51
C ARG A 57 -24.89 -33.10 -4.08
N PRO A 58 -23.86 -33.69 -3.43
CA PRO A 58 -23.94 -34.03 -2.02
C PRO A 58 -24.28 -32.87 -1.10
N SER A 59 -23.71 -31.68 -1.39
CA SER A 59 -24.02 -30.45 -0.62
C SER A 59 -25.51 -30.07 -0.74
N LEU A 60 -26.09 -30.18 -1.94
CA LEU A 60 -27.52 -29.90 -2.16
C LEU A 60 -28.43 -30.94 -1.51
N ASP A 61 -28.05 -32.22 -1.54
CA ASP A 61 -28.79 -33.28 -0.84
C ASP A 61 -28.74 -33.04 0.69
N GLU A 62 -27.59 -32.64 1.26
CA GLU A 62 -27.50 -32.27 2.70
C GLU A 62 -28.37 -31.04 3.05
N ILE A 63 -28.47 -30.05 2.15
CA ILE A 63 -29.38 -28.92 2.38
C ILE A 63 -30.84 -29.39 2.50
N LEU A 64 -31.27 -30.20 1.56
CA LEU A 64 -32.65 -30.69 1.51
C LEU A 64 -32.98 -31.65 2.65
N ASP A 65 -32.09 -32.62 2.89
CA ASP A 65 -32.38 -33.75 3.81
C ASP A 65 -32.05 -33.42 5.27
N VAL A 66 -31.12 -32.48 5.52
CA VAL A 66 -30.66 -32.20 6.89
C VAL A 66 -30.87 -30.73 7.27
N TYR A 67 -30.36 -29.77 6.51
CA TYR A 67 -30.36 -28.36 6.93
C TYR A 67 -31.79 -27.80 7.05
N ILE A 68 -32.61 -27.95 6.03
CA ILE A 68 -33.97 -27.42 6.03
C ILE A 68 -34.81 -28.01 7.16
N PRO A 69 -34.83 -29.36 7.39
CA PRO A 69 -35.63 -29.94 8.46
C PRO A 69 -35.15 -29.60 9.89
N THR A 70 -33.84 -29.42 10.09
CA THR A 70 -33.27 -29.41 11.46
C THR A 70 -32.67 -28.06 11.87
N HIS A 71 -32.17 -27.23 10.95
CA HIS A 71 -31.42 -26.00 11.24
C HIS A 71 -32.16 -24.72 10.91
N LEU A 72 -33.29 -24.82 10.17
CA LEU A 72 -34.08 -23.67 9.85
C LEU A 72 -34.85 -23.19 11.10
N PRO A 73 -34.70 -21.88 11.51
CA PRO A 73 -35.44 -21.37 12.66
C PRO A 73 -36.96 -21.50 12.43
N SER A 74 -37.68 -21.87 13.48
CA SER A 74 -39.13 -22.16 13.41
C SER A 74 -39.97 -20.98 12.95
N GLU A 75 -39.50 -19.76 13.17
CA GLU A 75 -40.13 -18.51 12.75
C GLU A 75 -40.15 -18.29 11.22
N TYR A 76 -39.29 -18.97 10.46
CA TYR A 76 -39.17 -18.84 9.01
C TYR A 76 -39.63 -20.06 8.23
N LYS A 77 -40.21 -21.09 8.88
CA LYS A 77 -40.59 -22.36 8.24
C LYS A 77 -41.69 -22.23 7.17
N ASP A 78 -42.48 -21.17 7.25
CA ASP A 78 -43.58 -20.91 6.32
C ASP A 78 -43.16 -20.07 5.12
N LEU A 79 -41.93 -19.53 5.12
CA LEU A 79 -41.40 -18.74 4.01
C LEU A 79 -40.93 -19.63 2.86
N PRO A 80 -41.05 -19.15 1.61
CA PRO A 80 -40.38 -19.79 0.47
C PRO A 80 -38.89 -19.92 0.68
N ILE A 81 -38.30 -21.05 0.27
CA ILE A 81 -36.85 -21.30 0.36
C ILE A 81 -36.25 -21.27 -1.02
N ILE A 82 -35.21 -20.48 -1.18
CA ILE A 82 -34.41 -20.36 -2.42
C ILE A 82 -33.01 -20.88 -2.15
N ILE A 83 -32.67 -22.01 -2.74
CA ILE A 83 -31.34 -22.61 -2.66
C ILE A 83 -30.48 -21.96 -3.76
N CYS A 84 -29.48 -21.18 -3.36
CA CYS A 84 -28.61 -20.41 -4.24
C CYS A 84 -27.30 -21.16 -4.50
N LEU A 85 -27.14 -21.68 -5.70
CA LEU A 85 -25.87 -22.24 -6.16
C LEU A 85 -24.96 -21.09 -6.58
N THR A 86 -23.91 -20.83 -5.79
CA THR A 86 -23.09 -19.63 -5.92
C THR A 86 -21.67 -19.99 -6.33
N PHE A 87 -21.16 -19.40 -7.41
CA PHE A 87 -19.79 -19.60 -7.90
C PHE A 87 -19.31 -18.40 -8.69
N GLY A 88 -17.98 -18.15 -8.62
CA GLY A 88 -17.39 -16.94 -9.23
C GLY A 88 -17.16 -16.99 -10.73
N GLY A 89 -17.26 -18.18 -11.36
CA GLY A 89 -17.02 -18.39 -12.78
C GLY A 89 -18.28 -18.82 -13.56
N ASP A 90 -18.07 -19.61 -14.59
CA ASP A 90 -19.11 -20.10 -15.50
C ASP A 90 -19.56 -21.53 -15.18
N LEU A 91 -20.81 -21.82 -15.53
CA LEU A 91 -21.33 -23.19 -15.55
C LEU A 91 -20.91 -23.86 -16.84
N LYS A 92 -20.12 -24.93 -16.75
CA LYS A 92 -19.70 -25.69 -17.92
C LYS A 92 -20.86 -26.48 -18.51
N GLN A 93 -20.99 -26.48 -19.82
CA GLN A 93 -22.06 -27.11 -20.60
C GLN A 93 -22.27 -28.60 -20.24
N GLU A 94 -21.21 -29.30 -19.85
CA GLU A 94 -21.22 -30.73 -19.49
C GLU A 94 -22.03 -31.06 -18.23
N ILE A 95 -22.28 -30.08 -17.33
CA ILE A 95 -23.07 -30.30 -16.11
C ILE A 95 -24.40 -29.56 -16.12
N GLU A 96 -24.64 -28.67 -17.07
CA GLU A 96 -25.84 -27.84 -17.17
C GLU A 96 -27.12 -28.72 -17.23
N ILE A 97 -27.08 -29.80 -18.02
CA ILE A 97 -28.19 -30.75 -18.14
C ILE A 97 -28.42 -31.48 -16.81
N ASN A 98 -27.34 -31.98 -16.18
CA ASN A 98 -27.46 -32.70 -14.91
C ASN A 98 -28.03 -31.82 -13.78
N LEU A 99 -27.55 -30.57 -13.73
CA LEU A 99 -28.03 -29.59 -12.77
C LEU A 99 -29.51 -29.24 -13.00
N SER A 100 -29.88 -28.97 -14.26
CA SER A 100 -31.27 -28.67 -14.63
C SER A 100 -32.21 -29.80 -14.29
N GLN A 101 -31.85 -31.07 -14.60
CA GLN A 101 -32.64 -32.22 -14.26
C GLN A 101 -32.76 -32.41 -12.74
N TYR A 102 -31.68 -32.21 -11.99
CA TYR A 102 -31.68 -32.33 -10.53
C TYR A 102 -32.58 -31.25 -9.91
N THR A 103 -32.41 -29.99 -10.27
CA THR A 103 -33.21 -28.90 -9.73
C THR A 103 -34.69 -29.05 -10.06
N GLN A 104 -35.03 -29.40 -11.29
CA GLN A 104 -36.41 -29.65 -11.70
C GLN A 104 -37.06 -30.82 -10.94
N ALA A 105 -36.30 -31.88 -10.64
CA ALA A 105 -36.80 -33.01 -9.89
C ALA A 105 -36.99 -32.73 -8.39
N LYS A 106 -36.27 -31.74 -7.84
CA LYS A 106 -36.28 -31.38 -6.41
C LYS A 106 -37.05 -30.11 -6.07
N GLU A 107 -37.45 -29.33 -7.06
CA GLU A 107 -38.29 -28.13 -6.85
C GLU A 107 -39.67 -28.50 -6.38
N THR A 108 -40.20 -27.72 -5.46
CA THR A 108 -41.55 -27.77 -4.94
C THR A 108 -42.15 -26.37 -4.91
N ASP A 109 -43.44 -26.27 -4.48
CA ASP A 109 -44.05 -24.94 -4.30
C ASP A 109 -43.30 -24.09 -3.27
N GLN A 110 -42.64 -24.74 -2.29
CA GLN A 110 -41.95 -24.07 -1.20
C GLN A 110 -40.43 -23.97 -1.42
N ILE A 111 -39.81 -24.81 -2.26
CA ILE A 111 -38.37 -24.86 -2.50
C ILE A 111 -38.08 -24.57 -3.96
N LYS A 112 -37.27 -23.53 -4.22
CA LYS A 112 -36.79 -23.15 -5.53
C LYS A 112 -35.27 -23.16 -5.58
N PHE A 113 -34.71 -23.29 -6.77
CA PHE A 113 -33.28 -23.20 -6.99
C PHE A 113 -32.94 -21.97 -7.81
N ALA A 114 -31.81 -21.33 -7.49
CA ALA A 114 -31.30 -20.17 -8.21
C ALA A 114 -29.80 -20.31 -8.46
N VAL A 115 -29.36 -20.13 -9.70
CA VAL A 115 -27.94 -20.09 -10.05
C VAL A 115 -27.43 -18.66 -9.92
N TRP A 116 -26.38 -18.49 -9.15
CA TRP A 116 -25.66 -17.23 -8.91
C TRP A 116 -24.23 -17.37 -9.40
N ASN A 117 -24.06 -17.31 -10.70
CA ASN A 117 -22.75 -17.29 -11.36
C ASN A 117 -22.09 -15.90 -11.26
N GLY A 118 -20.85 -15.80 -11.73
CA GLY A 118 -20.07 -14.57 -11.72
C GLY A 118 -20.81 -13.38 -12.34
N ASP A 119 -21.51 -13.57 -13.48
CA ASP A 119 -22.27 -12.50 -14.17
C ASP A 119 -23.43 -11.99 -13.33
N ARG A 120 -24.21 -12.90 -12.72
CA ARG A 120 -25.35 -12.52 -11.87
C ARG A 120 -24.88 -11.81 -10.60
N ILE A 121 -23.79 -12.29 -9.99
CA ILE A 121 -23.18 -11.65 -8.82
C ILE A 121 -22.66 -10.26 -9.22
N SER A 122 -21.98 -10.12 -10.35
CA SER A 122 -21.53 -8.83 -10.90
C SER A 122 -22.70 -7.88 -11.15
N GLY A 123 -23.80 -8.37 -11.73
CA GLY A 123 -25.00 -7.58 -11.92
C GLY A 123 -25.64 -7.11 -10.60
N TYR A 124 -25.62 -7.93 -9.55
CA TYR A 124 -26.06 -7.50 -8.21
C TYR A 124 -25.09 -6.51 -7.58
N LEU A 125 -23.78 -6.70 -7.75
CA LEU A 125 -22.77 -5.73 -7.32
C LEU A 125 -22.99 -4.39 -8.04
N GLU A 126 -23.16 -4.41 -9.34
CA GLU A 126 -23.47 -3.22 -10.12
C GLU A 126 -24.77 -2.54 -9.64
N LYS A 127 -25.85 -3.30 -9.51
CA LYS A 127 -27.15 -2.78 -9.11
C LYS A 127 -27.21 -2.24 -7.69
N TYR A 128 -26.57 -2.91 -6.73
CA TYR A 128 -26.74 -2.64 -5.30
C TYR A 128 -25.54 -2.04 -4.60
N LEU A 129 -24.34 -2.15 -5.17
CA LEU A 129 -23.11 -1.57 -4.61
C LEU A 129 -22.63 -0.34 -5.42
N ILE A 130 -22.70 -0.40 -6.75
CA ILE A 130 -22.24 0.69 -7.62
C ILE A 130 -23.31 1.78 -7.74
N ASN A 131 -24.59 1.41 -7.71
CA ASN A 131 -25.71 2.34 -7.78
C ASN A 131 -26.22 2.73 -6.39
N GLU A 132 -25.82 3.92 -5.90
CA GLU A 132 -26.55 4.74 -4.93
C GLU A 132 -26.59 4.28 -3.46
N GLN A 133 -26.41 2.99 -3.13
CA GLN A 133 -26.61 2.51 -1.77
C GLN A 133 -25.31 2.31 -0.96
N LEU A 134 -24.11 2.41 -1.58
CA LEU A 134 -22.85 2.32 -0.85
C LEU A 134 -22.74 3.47 0.17
N PHE A 135 -23.19 4.66 -0.23
CA PHE A 135 -23.25 5.83 0.63
C PHE A 135 -24.70 6.35 0.69
N LEU A 136 -25.17 6.75 1.87
CA LEU A 136 -26.48 7.36 2.04
C LEU A 136 -26.50 8.83 1.59
N GLN A 137 -25.36 9.52 1.69
CA GLN A 137 -25.22 10.94 1.37
C GLN A 137 -24.95 11.15 -0.13
N ASP A 138 -25.68 12.04 -0.77
CA ASP A 138 -25.60 12.28 -2.22
C ASP A 138 -24.28 12.91 -2.66
N ASP A 139 -23.65 13.69 -1.79
CA ASP A 139 -22.33 14.28 -2.05
C ASP A 139 -21.21 13.22 -2.10
N LEU A 140 -21.28 12.20 -1.24
CA LEU A 140 -20.33 11.08 -1.24
C LEU A 140 -20.51 10.21 -2.50
N LYS A 141 -21.77 9.94 -2.90
CA LYS A 141 -22.09 9.27 -4.16
C LYS A 141 -21.53 10.03 -5.35
N SER A 142 -21.73 11.36 -5.37
CA SER A 142 -21.23 12.23 -6.43
C SER A 142 -19.71 12.17 -6.54
N LEU A 143 -18.99 12.17 -5.41
CA LEU A 143 -17.53 12.09 -5.41
C LEU A 143 -17.03 10.74 -5.95
N LEU A 144 -17.64 9.62 -5.55
CA LEU A 144 -17.30 8.32 -6.10
C LEU A 144 -17.59 8.26 -7.62
N ARG A 145 -18.77 8.69 -8.07
CA ARG A 145 -19.12 8.73 -9.50
C ARG A 145 -18.13 9.56 -10.32
N LYS A 146 -17.73 10.73 -9.83
CA LYS A 146 -16.74 11.59 -10.49
C LYS A 146 -15.36 10.93 -10.54
N SER A 147 -14.97 10.24 -9.47
CA SER A 147 -13.72 9.47 -9.46
C SER A 147 -13.74 8.36 -10.52
N LEU A 148 -14.81 7.60 -10.61
CA LEU A 148 -14.97 6.52 -11.61
C LEU A 148 -15.03 7.06 -13.04
N ALA A 149 -15.75 8.16 -13.27
CA ALA A 149 -15.89 8.77 -14.60
C ALA A 149 -14.59 9.37 -15.15
N MET A 150 -13.59 9.61 -14.30
CA MET A 150 -12.32 10.26 -14.65
C MET A 150 -11.10 9.34 -14.53
N VAL A 151 -11.27 8.01 -14.59
CA VAL A 151 -10.15 7.06 -14.48
C VAL A 151 -9.14 7.18 -15.63
N ASP A 152 -9.55 7.70 -16.77
CA ASP A 152 -8.69 8.09 -17.90
C ASP A 152 -7.80 9.30 -17.57
N GLN A 153 -8.18 10.12 -16.58
CA GLN A 153 -7.44 11.26 -16.05
C GLN A 153 -7.09 11.01 -14.57
N PRO A 154 -6.01 10.23 -14.31
CA PRO A 154 -5.75 9.66 -12.98
C PRO A 154 -5.67 10.68 -11.86
N GLU A 155 -5.09 11.86 -12.12
CA GLU A 155 -4.95 12.92 -11.13
C GLU A 155 -6.31 13.48 -10.70
N ILE A 156 -7.22 13.70 -11.66
CA ILE A 156 -8.58 14.19 -11.39
C ILE A 156 -9.39 13.13 -10.66
N SER A 157 -9.31 11.88 -11.12
CA SER A 157 -9.93 10.74 -10.46
C SER A 157 -9.47 10.63 -8.99
N PHE A 158 -8.15 10.67 -8.77
CA PHE A 158 -7.56 10.64 -7.43
C PHE A 158 -8.01 11.83 -6.56
N GLN A 159 -8.08 13.04 -7.11
CA GLN A 159 -8.57 14.21 -6.37
C GLN A 159 -10.00 14.02 -5.86
N HIS A 160 -10.90 13.48 -6.69
CA HIS A 160 -12.26 13.19 -6.27
C HIS A 160 -12.33 12.08 -5.22
N PHE A 161 -11.56 11.01 -5.37
CA PHE A 161 -11.49 9.95 -4.38
C PHE A 161 -10.86 10.42 -3.06
N SER A 162 -9.84 11.26 -3.13
CA SER A 162 -9.22 11.88 -1.95
C SER A 162 -10.22 12.71 -1.15
N ARG A 163 -11.07 13.50 -1.82
CA ARG A 163 -12.15 14.26 -1.17
C ARG A 163 -13.20 13.35 -0.56
N LEU A 164 -13.50 12.22 -1.22
CA LEU A 164 -14.38 11.19 -0.66
C LEU A 164 -13.82 10.63 0.65
N ILE A 165 -12.55 10.21 0.66
CA ILE A 165 -11.88 9.70 1.86
C ILE A 165 -11.89 10.78 2.96
N GLN A 166 -11.48 12.01 2.64
CA GLN A 166 -11.44 13.10 3.62
C GLN A 166 -12.80 13.31 4.31
N LYS A 167 -13.90 13.32 3.55
CA LYS A 167 -15.25 13.45 4.12
C LYS A 167 -15.67 12.24 4.94
N LEU A 168 -15.38 11.03 4.48
CA LEU A 168 -15.72 9.79 5.19
C LEU A 168 -14.99 9.66 6.54
N PHE A 169 -13.75 10.12 6.61
CA PHE A 169 -12.91 10.00 7.80
C PHE A 169 -12.96 11.25 8.69
N GLN A 170 -13.65 12.32 8.25
CA GLN A 170 -13.84 13.52 9.07
C GLN A 170 -14.55 13.15 10.39
N ASP A 171 -13.93 13.49 11.51
CA ASP A 171 -14.43 13.24 12.87
C ASP A 171 -14.80 11.77 13.19
N LEU A 172 -14.36 10.82 12.33
CA LEU A 172 -14.73 9.42 12.47
C LEU A 172 -14.25 8.79 13.78
N GLN A 173 -13.11 9.22 14.30
CA GLN A 173 -12.57 8.71 15.58
C GLN A 173 -13.49 8.98 16.78
N SER A 174 -14.25 10.08 16.75
CA SER A 174 -15.22 10.46 17.79
C SER A 174 -16.56 9.72 17.65
N GLN A 175 -16.80 9.02 16.54
CA GLN A 175 -18.04 8.32 16.28
C GLN A 175 -18.08 6.92 16.93
N SER A 176 -19.28 6.32 16.93
CA SER A 176 -19.48 4.97 17.45
C SER A 176 -18.62 3.93 16.69
N ILE A 177 -18.22 2.87 17.36
CA ILE A 177 -17.46 1.75 16.74
C ILE A 177 -18.21 1.17 15.53
N LYS A 178 -19.55 1.11 15.61
CA LYS A 178 -20.39 0.67 14.49
C LYS A 178 -20.20 1.55 13.26
N ASN A 179 -20.18 2.87 13.43
CA ASN A 179 -19.97 3.81 12.34
C ASN A 179 -18.55 3.70 11.79
N GLN A 180 -17.54 3.61 12.66
CA GLN A 180 -16.14 3.40 12.24
C GLN A 180 -16.00 2.14 11.38
N LEU A 181 -16.58 1.02 11.81
CA LEU A 181 -16.54 -0.24 11.07
C LEU A 181 -17.31 -0.14 9.74
N THR A 182 -18.45 0.53 9.73
CA THR A 182 -19.23 0.76 8.50
C THR A 182 -18.44 1.59 7.50
N THR A 183 -17.83 2.68 7.93
CA THR A 183 -17.01 3.55 7.08
C THR A 183 -15.81 2.83 6.49
N LEU A 184 -15.09 2.05 7.29
CA LEU A 184 -13.96 1.24 6.80
C LEU A 184 -14.40 0.22 5.73
N ARG A 185 -15.55 -0.44 5.92
CA ARG A 185 -16.10 -1.38 4.93
C ARG A 185 -16.53 -0.67 3.65
N GLN A 186 -17.21 0.48 3.76
CA GLN A 186 -17.61 1.28 2.61
C GLN A 186 -16.40 1.78 1.82
N SER A 187 -15.36 2.23 2.51
CA SER A 187 -14.12 2.69 1.88
C SER A 187 -13.38 1.55 1.17
N TYR A 188 -13.34 0.35 1.77
CA TYR A 188 -12.78 -0.86 1.14
C TYR A 188 -13.51 -1.19 -0.16
N LEU A 189 -14.84 -1.19 -0.14
CA LEU A 189 -15.66 -1.47 -1.32
C LEU A 189 -15.48 -0.38 -2.39
N ALA A 190 -15.46 0.89 -2.00
CA ALA A 190 -15.25 2.02 -2.93
C ALA A 190 -13.89 1.93 -3.64
N LEU A 191 -12.82 1.58 -2.91
CA LEU A 191 -11.50 1.35 -3.50
C LEU A 191 -11.49 0.14 -4.43
N GLY A 192 -12.16 -0.96 -4.06
CA GLY A 192 -12.29 -2.15 -4.90
C GLY A 192 -12.99 -1.84 -6.23
N ILE A 193 -14.08 -1.06 -6.19
CA ILE A 193 -14.80 -0.58 -7.38
C ILE A 193 -13.87 0.29 -8.23
N LEU A 194 -13.22 1.31 -7.64
CA LEU A 194 -12.29 2.17 -8.37
C LEU A 194 -11.18 1.35 -9.05
N ASN A 195 -10.61 0.39 -8.33
CA ASN A 195 -9.56 -0.47 -8.88
C ASN A 195 -10.06 -1.31 -10.06
N SER A 196 -11.27 -1.87 -9.98
CA SER A 196 -11.86 -2.63 -11.09
C SER A 196 -12.02 -1.77 -12.34
N TRP A 197 -12.48 -0.52 -12.20
CA TRP A 197 -12.58 0.43 -13.32
C TRP A 197 -11.20 0.82 -13.86
N CYS A 198 -10.24 1.11 -12.99
CA CYS A 198 -8.87 1.40 -13.40
C CYS A 198 -8.22 0.24 -14.17
N LEU A 199 -8.49 -1.00 -13.77
CA LEU A 199 -8.00 -2.19 -14.49
C LEU A 199 -8.65 -2.33 -15.86
N SER A 200 -9.96 -2.07 -16.00
CA SER A 200 -10.66 -2.14 -17.29
C SER A 200 -10.17 -1.08 -18.28
N GLU A 201 -9.81 0.10 -17.80
CA GLU A 201 -9.22 1.18 -18.62
C GLU A 201 -7.69 1.06 -18.78
N ASN A 202 -7.11 -0.04 -18.29
CA ASN A 202 -5.66 -0.29 -18.32
C ASN A 202 -4.81 0.84 -17.67
N ASN A 203 -5.37 1.56 -16.70
CA ASN A 203 -4.73 2.66 -16.00
C ASN A 203 -4.94 2.54 -14.48
N ILE A 204 -3.93 2.06 -13.75
CA ILE A 204 -4.02 1.81 -12.30
C ILE A 204 -3.50 2.96 -11.42
N GLU A 205 -3.14 4.09 -12.02
CA GLU A 205 -2.52 5.21 -11.30
C GLU A 205 -3.44 5.77 -10.20
N SER A 206 -4.71 6.03 -10.56
CA SER A 206 -5.69 6.57 -9.61
C SER A 206 -5.97 5.60 -8.46
N SER A 207 -6.12 4.30 -8.75
CA SER A 207 -6.35 3.30 -7.70
C SER A 207 -5.14 3.13 -6.78
N TYR A 208 -3.92 3.22 -7.32
CA TYR A 208 -2.69 3.15 -6.53
C TYR A 208 -2.60 4.30 -5.51
N LEU A 209 -2.70 5.55 -5.98
CA LEU A 209 -2.65 6.74 -5.11
C LEU A 209 -3.81 6.75 -4.10
N SER A 210 -5.00 6.32 -4.53
CA SER A 210 -6.17 6.21 -3.67
C SER A 210 -6.00 5.16 -2.59
N ALA A 211 -5.34 4.04 -2.90
CA ALA A 211 -5.06 2.97 -1.95
C ALA A 211 -4.06 3.42 -0.87
N GLU A 212 -2.97 4.12 -1.26
CA GLU A 212 -2.03 4.71 -0.30
C GLU A 212 -2.75 5.67 0.67
N ARG A 213 -3.55 6.59 0.12
CA ARG A 213 -4.28 7.54 0.95
C ARG A 213 -5.28 6.84 1.87
N LEU A 214 -5.99 5.84 1.37
CA LEU A 214 -6.97 5.11 2.17
C LEU A 214 -6.34 4.30 3.30
N ILE A 215 -5.20 3.64 3.08
CA ILE A 215 -4.53 2.87 4.13
C ILE A 215 -4.04 3.79 5.26
N LEU A 216 -3.54 4.99 4.92
CA LEU A 216 -3.13 5.99 5.89
C LEU A 216 -4.30 6.49 6.74
N HIS A 217 -5.38 6.94 6.12
CA HIS A 217 -6.58 7.37 6.84
C HIS A 217 -7.22 6.24 7.66
N SER A 218 -7.18 5.01 7.16
CA SER A 218 -7.67 3.83 7.90
C SER A 218 -6.84 3.56 9.15
N TRP A 219 -5.50 3.74 9.06
CA TRP A 219 -4.63 3.59 10.23
C TRP A 219 -4.99 4.58 11.33
N GLN A 220 -5.37 5.80 10.99
CA GLN A 220 -5.80 6.81 11.96
C GLN A 220 -6.95 6.30 12.87
N VAL A 221 -7.83 5.43 12.34
CA VAL A 221 -8.90 4.78 13.12
C VAL A 221 -8.37 3.54 13.83
N VAL A 222 -7.64 2.69 13.12
CA VAL A 222 -7.22 1.35 13.57
C VAL A 222 -6.22 1.41 14.72
N LYS A 223 -5.36 2.44 14.78
CA LYS A 223 -4.35 2.62 15.83
C LYS A 223 -4.94 2.54 17.25
N SER A 224 -6.16 3.03 17.44
CA SER A 224 -6.87 2.99 18.75
C SER A 224 -7.30 1.58 19.16
N PHE A 225 -7.28 0.61 18.23
CA PHE A 225 -7.68 -0.78 18.43
C PHE A 225 -6.53 -1.77 18.27
N ALA A 226 -5.37 -1.33 17.79
CA ALA A 226 -4.26 -2.20 17.40
C ALA A 226 -3.77 -3.10 18.55
N SER A 227 -3.68 -2.57 19.78
CA SER A 227 -3.30 -3.31 20.99
C SER A 227 -4.46 -4.04 21.70
N LYS A 228 -5.73 -3.81 21.27
CA LYS A 228 -6.92 -4.36 21.94
C LYS A 228 -7.33 -5.73 21.37
N ASN A 229 -7.90 -6.59 22.24
CA ASN A 229 -8.37 -7.94 21.87
C ASN A 229 -9.88 -8.13 22.00
N THR A 230 -10.67 -7.04 22.01
CA THR A 230 -12.14 -7.12 22.04
C THR A 230 -12.69 -7.63 20.70
N ALA A 231 -13.95 -8.10 20.69
CA ALA A 231 -14.62 -8.56 19.47
C ALA A 231 -14.65 -7.48 18.39
N ASP A 232 -14.92 -6.24 18.77
CA ASP A 232 -14.97 -5.09 17.83
C ASP A 232 -13.58 -4.71 17.34
N ALA A 233 -12.56 -4.75 18.20
CA ALA A 233 -11.17 -4.54 17.78
C ALA A 233 -10.74 -5.61 16.75
N ARG A 234 -11.15 -6.86 16.92
CA ARG A 234 -10.89 -7.92 15.93
C ARG A 234 -11.55 -7.63 14.58
N LYS A 235 -12.82 -7.17 14.58
CA LYS A 235 -13.52 -6.78 13.33
C LYS A 235 -12.81 -5.63 12.62
N ILE A 236 -12.39 -4.59 13.35
CA ILE A 236 -11.67 -3.44 12.79
C ILE A 236 -10.30 -3.87 12.24
N LYS A 237 -9.55 -4.69 12.98
CA LYS A 237 -8.27 -5.23 12.50
C LYS A 237 -8.42 -6.12 11.27
N ASN A 238 -9.48 -6.90 11.18
CA ASN A 238 -9.75 -7.76 10.03
C ASN A 238 -10.06 -6.93 8.76
N ILE A 239 -10.88 -5.88 8.86
CA ILE A 239 -11.13 -5.02 7.70
C ILE A 239 -9.86 -4.24 7.28
N PHE A 240 -9.03 -3.80 8.24
CA PHE A 240 -7.75 -3.19 7.94
C PHE A 240 -6.80 -4.16 7.24
N LYS A 241 -6.74 -5.42 7.68
CA LYS A 241 -6.01 -6.49 6.96
C LYS A 241 -6.51 -6.63 5.52
N SER A 242 -7.82 -6.61 5.28
CA SER A 242 -8.38 -6.67 3.92
C SER A 242 -7.98 -5.45 3.08
N LEU A 243 -7.98 -4.25 3.67
CA LEU A 243 -7.49 -3.02 3.02
C LEU A 243 -6.00 -3.11 2.67
N THR A 244 -5.17 -3.63 3.58
CA THR A 244 -3.74 -3.84 3.34
C THR A 244 -3.51 -4.83 2.20
N LEU A 245 -4.26 -5.94 2.17
CA LEU A 245 -4.17 -6.92 1.08
C LEU A 245 -4.60 -6.34 -0.26
N LEU A 246 -5.64 -5.50 -0.28
CA LEU A 246 -6.07 -4.80 -1.51
C LEU A 246 -4.99 -3.81 -1.98
N TYR A 247 -4.41 -3.03 -1.08
CA TYR A 247 -3.29 -2.14 -1.39
C TYR A 247 -2.09 -2.91 -1.99
N LEU A 248 -1.71 -4.03 -1.37
CA LEU A 248 -0.63 -4.88 -1.88
C LEU A 248 -0.97 -5.47 -3.26
N SER A 249 -2.21 -5.90 -3.48
CA SER A 249 -2.66 -6.40 -4.79
C SER A 249 -2.60 -5.32 -5.89
N ILE A 250 -2.98 -4.08 -5.56
CA ILE A 250 -2.87 -2.94 -6.49
C ILE A 250 -1.40 -2.62 -6.77
N SER A 251 -0.56 -2.62 -5.74
CA SER A 251 0.89 -2.37 -5.86
C SER A 251 1.59 -3.46 -6.68
N ASP A 252 1.23 -4.73 -6.46
CA ASP A 252 1.72 -5.85 -7.27
C ASP A 252 1.30 -5.71 -8.73
N SER A 253 0.02 -5.38 -8.99
CA SER A 253 -0.45 -5.12 -10.35
C SER A 253 0.32 -3.99 -11.04
N TYR A 254 0.71 -2.96 -10.30
CA TYR A 254 1.57 -1.89 -10.81
C TYR A 254 2.98 -2.42 -11.14
N TYR A 255 3.60 -3.16 -10.22
CA TYR A 255 4.91 -3.77 -10.38
C TYR A 255 4.95 -4.74 -11.58
N GLN A 256 4.00 -5.66 -11.67
CA GLN A 256 3.94 -6.67 -12.73
C GLN A 256 3.81 -6.07 -14.14
N ARG A 257 3.13 -4.93 -14.27
CA ARG A 257 3.04 -4.20 -15.56
C ARG A 257 4.38 -3.62 -16.01
N LEU A 258 5.19 -3.17 -15.08
CA LEU A 258 6.47 -2.52 -15.38
C LEU A 258 7.62 -3.52 -15.50
N LEU A 259 7.56 -4.64 -14.79
CA LEU A 259 8.62 -5.64 -14.67
C LEU A 259 9.20 -6.11 -16.02
N PRO A 260 8.38 -6.42 -17.07
CA PRO A 260 8.92 -6.86 -18.38
C PRO A 260 9.82 -5.81 -19.05
N HIS A 261 9.69 -4.54 -18.68
CA HIS A 261 10.39 -3.42 -19.31
C HIS A 261 11.70 -3.05 -18.61
N PHE A 262 11.98 -3.56 -17.41
CA PHE A 262 13.16 -3.17 -16.63
C PHE A 262 14.49 -3.62 -17.24
N SER A 263 14.48 -4.72 -17.98
CA SER A 263 15.68 -5.27 -18.62
C SER A 263 16.10 -4.55 -19.91
N SER A 264 15.30 -3.59 -20.39
CA SER A 264 15.56 -2.91 -21.66
C SER A 264 15.97 -1.46 -21.41
N LEU A 265 17.07 -1.05 -22.05
CA LEU A 265 17.61 0.30 -21.93
C LEU A 265 16.56 1.34 -22.34
N HIS A 266 16.31 2.32 -21.48
CA HIS A 266 15.35 3.42 -21.66
C HIS A 266 13.89 2.99 -21.86
N ALA A 267 13.51 1.71 -21.63
CA ALA A 267 12.14 1.28 -21.91
C ALA A 267 11.10 2.04 -21.07
N ILE A 268 11.36 2.22 -19.77
CA ILE A 268 10.47 3.00 -18.90
C ILE A 268 10.50 4.48 -19.29
N SER A 269 11.67 5.05 -19.57
CA SER A 269 11.82 6.43 -20.03
C SER A 269 11.02 6.70 -21.31
N ASN A 270 11.03 5.76 -22.26
CA ASN A 270 10.30 5.88 -23.52
C ASN A 270 8.77 5.68 -23.35
N ALA A 271 8.34 4.96 -22.31
CA ALA A 271 6.93 4.77 -22.00
C ALA A 271 6.28 5.98 -21.32
N VAL A 272 7.08 6.91 -20.79
CA VAL A 272 6.58 8.17 -20.25
C VAL A 272 6.17 9.06 -21.42
N HIS A 273 4.89 9.37 -21.53
CA HIS A 273 4.36 10.30 -22.54
C HIS A 273 4.67 11.76 -22.14
N GLY A 274 5.94 12.04 -21.86
CA GLY A 274 6.42 13.37 -21.50
C GLY A 274 7.05 14.07 -22.70
N ASN A 275 6.94 15.41 -22.73
CA ASN A 275 7.52 16.23 -23.77
C ASN A 275 8.97 16.64 -23.47
N CYS A 276 9.47 16.36 -22.27
CA CYS A 276 10.81 16.73 -21.84
C CYS A 276 11.41 15.73 -20.83
N ASP A 277 12.70 15.88 -20.59
CA ASP A 277 13.48 15.08 -19.65
C ASP A 277 13.01 15.22 -18.19
N VAL A 278 12.35 16.33 -17.84
CA VAL A 278 11.78 16.56 -16.51
C VAL A 278 10.65 15.55 -16.22
N ASP A 279 9.73 15.38 -17.18
CA ASP A 279 8.62 14.41 -17.02
C ASP A 279 9.16 13.01 -16.79
N ILE A 280 10.16 12.62 -17.59
CA ILE A 280 10.81 11.31 -17.49
C ILE A 280 11.50 11.16 -16.13
N ASN A 281 12.24 12.17 -15.70
CA ASN A 281 12.97 12.15 -14.44
C ASN A 281 12.02 12.02 -13.24
N LEU A 282 11.01 12.87 -13.16
CA LEU A 282 10.02 12.83 -12.07
C LEU A 282 9.31 11.46 -12.01
N ARG A 283 8.94 10.92 -13.17
CA ARG A 283 8.28 9.62 -13.23
C ARG A 283 9.20 8.47 -12.83
N LEU A 284 10.45 8.47 -13.24
CA LEU A 284 11.42 7.41 -12.90
C LEU A 284 11.67 7.34 -11.39
N PHE A 285 11.86 8.49 -10.71
CA PHE A 285 12.03 8.52 -9.26
C PHE A 285 10.76 8.08 -8.54
N ASP A 286 9.58 8.50 -8.99
CA ASP A 286 8.30 8.01 -8.47
C ASP A 286 8.18 6.48 -8.61
N VAL A 287 8.58 5.91 -9.75
CA VAL A 287 8.55 4.45 -9.99
C VAL A 287 9.47 3.70 -9.01
N ILE A 288 10.73 4.11 -8.82
CA ILE A 288 11.61 3.43 -7.87
C ILE A 288 11.10 3.53 -6.44
N GLY A 289 10.56 4.67 -6.04
CA GLY A 289 9.95 4.86 -4.72
C GLY A 289 8.76 3.92 -4.49
N ARG A 290 7.88 3.74 -5.48
CA ARG A 290 6.73 2.82 -5.41
C ARG A 290 7.16 1.37 -5.30
N ILE A 291 8.12 0.95 -6.11
CA ILE A 291 8.59 -0.45 -6.11
C ILE A 291 9.32 -0.77 -4.82
N SER A 292 10.16 0.15 -4.34
CA SER A 292 10.85 -0.01 -3.05
C SER A 292 9.86 -0.10 -1.89
N LEU A 293 8.85 0.76 -1.87
CA LEU A 293 7.80 0.72 -0.84
C LEU A 293 6.98 -0.58 -0.92
N PHE A 294 6.65 -1.06 -2.13
CA PHE A 294 6.00 -2.36 -2.33
C PHE A 294 6.87 -3.48 -1.75
N GLY A 295 8.16 -3.53 -2.07
CA GLY A 295 9.10 -4.51 -1.51
C GLY A 295 9.17 -4.47 0.02
N ILE A 296 9.22 -3.28 0.62
CA ILE A 296 9.20 -3.07 2.08
C ILE A 296 7.93 -3.66 2.71
N TRP A 297 6.76 -3.43 2.11
CA TRP A 297 5.49 -3.98 2.58
C TRP A 297 5.43 -5.51 2.44
N VAL A 298 5.95 -6.06 1.35
CA VAL A 298 6.03 -7.51 1.12
C VAL A 298 6.93 -8.16 2.16
N ASP A 299 8.13 -7.63 2.38
CA ASP A 299 9.07 -8.10 3.38
C ASP A 299 8.47 -8.06 4.79
N TRP A 300 7.79 -6.94 5.13
CA TRP A 300 7.11 -6.82 6.42
C TRP A 300 6.01 -7.87 6.59
N ALA A 301 5.25 -8.17 5.54
CA ALA A 301 4.20 -9.18 5.57
C ALA A 301 4.78 -10.58 5.78
N PHE A 302 5.86 -10.93 5.09
CA PHE A 302 6.58 -12.20 5.27
C PHE A 302 7.20 -12.30 6.67
N ASP A 303 7.87 -11.27 7.17
CA ASP A 303 8.46 -11.25 8.52
C ASP A 303 7.41 -11.55 9.59
N ARG A 304 6.18 -11.06 9.42
CA ARG A 304 5.07 -11.36 10.34
C ARG A 304 4.55 -12.79 10.20
N MET A 305 4.48 -13.32 9.00
CA MET A 305 4.12 -14.73 8.76
C MET A 305 5.18 -15.65 9.34
N TYR A 306 6.47 -15.35 9.12
CA TYR A 306 7.60 -16.13 9.62
C TYR A 306 7.67 -16.15 11.16
N ARG A 307 7.50 -15.01 11.84
CA ARG A 307 7.49 -14.97 13.33
C ARG A 307 6.44 -15.89 13.96
N ASN A 308 5.39 -16.23 13.21
CA ASN A 308 4.29 -17.07 13.66
C ASN A 308 4.33 -18.50 13.08
N SER A 309 5.30 -18.82 12.24
CA SER A 309 5.43 -20.10 11.55
C SER A 309 6.90 -20.52 11.49
N ALA A 310 7.17 -21.79 11.79
CA ALA A 310 8.50 -22.41 11.59
C ALA A 310 8.59 -23.06 10.18
N ASP A 311 7.72 -22.71 9.25
CA ASP A 311 7.68 -23.28 7.90
C ASP A 311 8.83 -22.74 7.04
N GLN A 312 9.77 -23.63 6.69
CA GLN A 312 10.92 -23.33 5.87
C GLN A 312 10.54 -22.79 4.49
N ASN A 313 9.43 -23.22 3.92
CA ASN A 313 8.98 -22.75 2.61
C ASN A 313 8.64 -21.24 2.62
N ILE A 314 8.09 -20.73 3.73
CA ILE A 314 7.78 -19.29 3.87
C ILE A 314 9.07 -18.46 3.86
N ILE A 315 10.14 -18.96 4.50
CA ILE A 315 11.43 -18.28 4.54
C ILE A 315 12.05 -18.22 3.15
N GLU A 316 12.03 -19.35 2.43
CA GLU A 316 12.59 -19.46 1.07
C GLU A 316 11.80 -18.58 0.10
N ASP A 317 10.45 -18.56 0.19
CA ASP A 317 9.60 -17.68 -0.62
C ASP A 317 9.84 -16.20 -0.33
N ALA A 318 10.03 -15.81 0.94
CA ALA A 318 10.34 -14.45 1.33
C ALA A 318 11.69 -14.00 0.75
N SER A 319 12.74 -14.80 0.91
CA SER A 319 14.07 -14.51 0.39
C SER A 319 14.07 -14.43 -1.15
N ARG A 320 13.39 -15.34 -1.81
CA ARG A 320 13.25 -15.32 -3.28
C ARG A 320 12.54 -14.06 -3.75
N THR A 321 11.40 -13.71 -3.16
CA THR A 321 10.63 -12.52 -3.55
C THR A 321 11.42 -11.24 -3.33
N HIS A 322 12.14 -11.13 -2.20
CA HIS A 322 13.02 -10.00 -1.95
C HIS A 322 14.11 -9.89 -3.03
N GLY A 323 14.78 -10.99 -3.35
CA GLY A 323 15.81 -11.03 -4.39
C GLY A 323 15.28 -10.64 -5.77
N GLU A 324 14.08 -11.11 -6.14
CA GLU A 324 13.43 -10.77 -7.42
C GLU A 324 13.14 -9.26 -7.53
N ILE A 325 12.57 -8.65 -6.49
CA ILE A 325 12.27 -7.21 -6.48
C ILE A 325 13.58 -6.39 -6.45
N SER A 326 14.58 -6.83 -5.68
CA SER A 326 15.89 -6.18 -5.59
C SER A 326 16.60 -6.17 -6.95
N GLU A 327 16.64 -7.30 -7.63
CA GLU A 327 17.23 -7.42 -8.97
C GLU A 327 16.44 -6.60 -10.02
N ALA A 328 15.12 -6.54 -9.88
CA ALA A 328 14.27 -5.70 -10.74
C ALA A 328 14.59 -4.20 -10.57
N LEU A 329 14.74 -3.72 -9.33
CA LEU A 329 15.18 -2.34 -9.03
C LEU A 329 16.55 -2.05 -9.63
N LYS A 330 17.52 -2.97 -9.48
CA LYS A 330 18.84 -2.85 -10.07
C LYS A 330 18.78 -2.69 -11.59
N LYS A 331 18.03 -3.57 -12.27
CA LYS A 331 17.83 -3.46 -13.73
C LYS A 331 17.17 -2.16 -14.13
N LEU A 332 16.16 -1.72 -13.40
CA LEU A 332 15.48 -0.45 -13.63
C LEU A 332 16.45 0.73 -13.54
N ILE A 333 17.27 0.79 -12.49
CA ILE A 333 18.23 1.87 -12.27
C ILE A 333 19.31 1.85 -13.35
N MET A 334 19.92 0.70 -13.61
CA MET A 334 21.00 0.58 -14.59
C MET A 334 20.56 0.86 -16.04
N ASN A 335 19.31 0.53 -16.39
CA ASN A 335 18.76 0.76 -17.71
C ASN A 335 18.10 2.13 -17.91
N ASN A 336 18.06 2.98 -16.87
CA ASN A 336 17.53 4.33 -16.96
C ASN A 336 18.51 5.34 -16.34
N PRO A 337 19.52 5.83 -17.09
CA PRO A 337 20.59 6.68 -16.55
C PRO A 337 20.13 7.98 -15.86
N LEU A 338 18.92 8.49 -16.17
CA LEU A 338 18.34 9.63 -15.46
C LEU A 338 18.10 9.36 -13.97
N LEU A 339 18.07 8.08 -13.52
CA LEU A 339 18.01 7.72 -12.10
C LEU A 339 19.32 7.98 -11.33
N PHE A 340 20.39 8.34 -12.04
CA PHE A 340 21.62 8.86 -11.42
C PHE A 340 21.61 10.40 -11.29
N HIS A 341 20.57 11.08 -11.77
CA HIS A 341 20.54 12.52 -11.85
C HIS A 341 19.21 13.09 -11.31
N PRO A 342 19.06 13.22 -9.99
CA PRO A 342 17.87 13.84 -9.42
C PRO A 342 17.79 15.34 -9.81
N TYR A 343 16.60 15.81 -10.15
CA TYR A 343 16.31 17.21 -10.52
C TYR A 343 15.66 17.99 -9.38
N LYS A 344 15.09 17.26 -8.41
CA LYS A 344 14.48 17.86 -7.22
C LYS A 344 15.10 17.28 -5.95
N ASP A 345 15.23 18.13 -4.94
CA ASP A 345 15.76 17.73 -3.63
C ASP A 345 14.87 16.68 -2.96
N ASP A 346 13.54 16.78 -3.11
CA ASP A 346 12.59 15.85 -2.51
C ASP A 346 12.61 14.42 -3.11
N GLN A 347 13.31 14.20 -4.23
CA GLN A 347 13.61 12.86 -4.75
C GLN A 347 14.50 12.06 -3.80
N ALA A 348 15.12 12.72 -2.81
CA ALA A 348 15.78 12.06 -1.68
C ALA A 348 14.86 11.06 -0.95
N ILE A 349 13.54 11.25 -1.01
CA ILE A 349 12.57 10.34 -0.38
C ILE A 349 12.53 9.01 -1.14
N ASP A 350 12.46 9.04 -2.46
CA ASP A 350 12.43 7.85 -3.31
C ASP A 350 13.80 7.14 -3.29
N ILE A 351 14.88 7.91 -3.29
CA ILE A 351 16.27 7.41 -3.10
C ILE A 351 16.38 6.72 -1.74
N GLY A 352 15.89 7.36 -0.69
CA GLY A 352 15.92 6.85 0.67
C GLY A 352 15.12 5.56 0.85
N LEU A 353 13.93 5.46 0.23
CA LEU A 353 13.15 4.21 0.24
C LEU A 353 13.89 3.07 -0.45
N THR A 354 14.54 3.34 -1.57
CA THR A 354 15.34 2.35 -2.30
C THR A 354 16.55 1.92 -1.45
N ALA A 355 17.24 2.89 -0.84
CA ALA A 355 18.35 2.60 0.06
C ALA A 355 17.91 1.78 1.28
N PHE A 356 16.76 2.11 1.88
CA PHE A 356 16.20 1.34 3.00
C PHE A 356 15.89 -0.11 2.61
N TYR A 357 15.29 -0.31 1.43
CA TYR A 357 14.94 -1.63 0.93
C TYR A 357 16.20 -2.50 0.70
N TRP A 358 17.22 -1.94 0.05
CA TRP A 358 18.46 -2.67 -0.25
C TRP A 358 19.32 -2.93 0.99
N LEU A 359 19.34 -2.05 1.99
CA LEU A 359 20.07 -2.26 3.24
C LEU A 359 19.56 -3.45 4.05
N LYS A 360 18.27 -3.80 3.92
CA LYS A 360 17.66 -4.84 4.75
C LYS A 360 18.35 -6.21 4.63
N ASN A 361 18.95 -6.51 3.49
CA ASN A 361 19.50 -7.84 3.20
C ASN A 361 21.02 -7.87 2.94
N ASN A 362 21.78 -6.84 3.24
CA ASN A 362 23.26 -6.76 3.15
C ASN A 362 23.93 -7.34 1.87
N GLU A 363 23.15 -7.93 0.94
CA GLU A 363 23.66 -8.62 -0.25
C GLU A 363 24.03 -7.65 -1.38
N ASN A 364 23.55 -6.39 -1.30
CA ASN A 364 23.65 -5.41 -2.38
C ASN A 364 24.41 -4.13 -1.98
N ASP A 365 25.25 -4.16 -0.97
CA ASP A 365 25.99 -2.98 -0.49
C ASP A 365 26.78 -2.29 -1.63
N GLY A 366 27.42 -3.07 -2.50
CA GLY A 366 28.18 -2.53 -3.64
C GLY A 366 27.29 -1.87 -4.71
N ASP A 367 26.08 -2.37 -4.93
CA ASP A 367 25.15 -1.79 -5.90
C ASP A 367 24.58 -0.46 -5.36
N LEU A 368 24.21 -0.41 -4.08
CA LEU A 368 23.75 0.80 -3.42
C LEU A 368 24.84 1.86 -3.36
N GLU A 369 26.06 1.50 -2.93
CA GLU A 369 27.21 2.39 -2.91
C GLU A 369 27.50 2.96 -4.30
N GLY A 370 27.55 2.10 -5.32
CA GLY A 370 27.81 2.49 -6.70
C GLY A 370 26.75 3.46 -7.24
N TRP A 371 25.48 3.23 -6.93
CA TRP A 371 24.38 4.11 -7.35
C TRP A 371 24.45 5.47 -6.64
N LEU A 372 24.58 5.52 -5.30
CA LEU A 372 24.65 6.78 -4.56
C LEU A 372 25.90 7.59 -4.88
N SER A 373 27.05 6.92 -5.08
CA SER A 373 28.28 7.58 -5.57
C SER A 373 28.08 8.14 -6.97
N GLY A 374 27.39 7.41 -7.87
CA GLY A 374 27.02 7.86 -9.20
C GLY A 374 26.12 9.09 -9.17
N ILE A 375 25.10 9.11 -8.31
CA ILE A 375 24.23 10.28 -8.08
C ILE A 375 25.09 11.48 -7.65
N THR A 376 25.94 11.32 -6.63
CA THR A 376 26.77 12.40 -6.10
C THR A 376 27.67 12.99 -7.17
N ARG A 377 28.35 12.15 -7.94
CA ARG A 377 29.23 12.55 -9.05
C ARG A 377 28.47 13.28 -10.15
N THR A 378 27.26 12.81 -10.49
CA THR A 378 26.42 13.43 -11.51
C THR A 378 25.94 14.82 -11.06
N ILE A 379 25.55 14.97 -9.80
CA ILE A 379 25.18 16.27 -9.21
C ILE A 379 26.35 17.24 -9.25
N LEU A 380 27.56 16.81 -8.83
CA LEU A 380 28.77 17.65 -8.90
C LEU A 380 29.04 18.11 -10.34
N GLY A 381 28.93 17.19 -11.30
CA GLY A 381 29.05 17.50 -12.73
C GLY A 381 28.01 18.51 -13.20
N ALA A 382 26.76 18.39 -12.74
CA ALA A 382 25.68 19.31 -13.08
C ALA A 382 25.96 20.73 -12.57
N PHE A 383 26.41 20.89 -11.34
CA PHE A 383 26.82 22.21 -10.82
C PHE A 383 28.03 22.78 -11.59
N THR A 384 29.03 21.94 -11.85
CA THR A 384 30.27 22.40 -12.55
C THR A 384 29.98 22.88 -13.97
N HIS A 385 29.04 22.28 -14.67
CA HIS A 385 28.72 22.59 -16.06
C HIS A 385 27.42 23.38 -16.26
N ASN A 386 26.87 23.92 -15.17
CA ASN A 386 25.59 24.62 -15.15
C ASN A 386 24.48 23.84 -15.88
N LYS A 387 24.37 22.54 -15.56
CA LYS A 387 23.29 21.67 -16.00
C LYS A 387 22.24 21.60 -14.89
N ARG A 388 21.11 20.93 -15.15
CA ARG A 388 20.03 20.78 -14.17
C ARG A 388 20.54 20.04 -12.93
N TYR A 389 20.56 20.70 -11.79
CA TYR A 389 20.94 20.16 -10.48
C TYR A 389 19.73 20.10 -9.55
N PRO A 390 19.76 19.31 -8.46
CA PRO A 390 18.65 19.20 -7.52
C PRO A 390 18.26 20.54 -6.93
N SER A 391 16.97 20.85 -6.94
CA SER A 391 16.44 22.15 -6.52
C SER A 391 15.15 22.01 -5.69
N ASN A 392 14.75 23.09 -5.01
CA ASN A 392 13.49 23.21 -4.29
C ASN A 392 12.35 23.80 -5.15
N ILE A 393 12.50 23.78 -6.47
CA ILE A 393 11.50 24.33 -7.39
C ILE A 393 10.24 23.46 -7.35
N HIS A 394 9.09 24.08 -7.10
CA HIS A 394 7.79 23.43 -7.10
C HIS A 394 7.01 23.64 -8.39
N ASP A 395 7.17 24.82 -9.03
CA ASP A 395 6.51 25.09 -10.29
C ASP A 395 7.11 24.27 -11.43
N TYR A 396 6.26 23.65 -12.22
CA TYR A 396 6.69 22.76 -13.30
C TYR A 396 7.43 23.51 -14.42
N LEU A 397 6.95 24.70 -14.82
CA LEU A 397 7.58 25.47 -15.89
C LEU A 397 8.94 26.01 -15.46
N GLU A 398 9.06 26.45 -14.20
CA GLU A 398 10.35 26.85 -13.64
C GLU A 398 11.33 25.67 -13.62
N LEU A 399 10.88 24.47 -13.26
CA LEU A 399 11.72 23.27 -13.26
C LEU A 399 12.17 22.87 -14.67
N VAL A 400 11.30 23.02 -15.67
CA VAL A 400 11.65 22.78 -17.09
C VAL A 400 12.71 23.76 -17.57
N LEU A 401 12.65 25.01 -17.13
CA LEU A 401 13.61 26.06 -17.50
C LEU A 401 14.90 26.05 -16.65
N HIS A 402 14.91 25.32 -15.54
CA HIS A 402 16.04 25.27 -14.61
C HIS A 402 17.28 24.59 -15.23
N PRO A 403 18.50 25.13 -15.02
CA PRO A 403 18.79 26.46 -14.45
C PRO A 403 18.58 27.57 -15.48
N ILE A 404 17.97 28.67 -15.05
CA ILE A 404 17.72 29.85 -15.93
C ILE A 404 19.03 30.57 -16.24
N ASP A 405 19.91 30.71 -15.24
CA ASP A 405 21.24 31.30 -15.36
C ASP A 405 22.26 30.59 -14.46
N ASP A 406 23.51 31.02 -14.49
CA ASP A 406 24.63 30.47 -13.71
C ASP A 406 25.02 31.35 -12.50
N SER A 407 24.21 32.38 -12.20
CA SER A 407 24.49 33.27 -11.07
C SER A 407 24.41 32.55 -9.73
N GLN A 408 25.25 32.97 -8.80
CA GLN A 408 25.21 32.45 -7.42
C GLN A 408 23.90 32.84 -6.73
N GLU A 409 23.33 34.00 -7.03
CA GLU A 409 22.06 34.47 -6.48
C GLU A 409 20.90 33.56 -6.91
N TYR A 410 20.81 33.21 -8.18
CA TYR A 410 19.80 32.26 -8.66
C TYR A 410 19.97 30.90 -8.00
N ARG A 411 21.19 30.39 -7.96
CA ARG A 411 21.49 29.08 -7.34
C ARG A 411 21.05 29.05 -5.88
N GLU A 412 21.40 30.06 -5.09
CA GLU A 412 20.98 30.19 -3.69
C GLU A 412 19.45 30.30 -3.53
N SER A 413 18.78 30.93 -4.51
CA SER A 413 17.31 31.08 -4.46
C SER A 413 16.56 29.75 -4.60
N VAL A 414 17.10 28.81 -5.39
CA VAL A 414 16.46 27.51 -5.70
C VAL A 414 17.01 26.32 -4.90
N THR A 415 18.04 26.54 -4.06
CA THR A 415 18.67 25.52 -3.21
C THR A 415 18.74 25.96 -1.74
N LYS A 416 17.64 26.51 -1.21
CA LYS A 416 17.60 27.08 0.16
C LYS A 416 17.77 26.02 1.25
N GLY A 417 17.25 24.84 1.02
CA GLY A 417 17.33 23.72 1.95
C GLY A 417 17.52 22.41 1.22
N SER A 418 18.09 21.42 1.89
CA SER A 418 18.26 20.10 1.32
C SER A 418 18.11 19.00 2.36
N ILE A 419 17.38 17.95 1.98
CA ILE A 419 17.32 16.67 2.63
C ILE A 419 18.16 15.61 1.89
N LEU A 420 18.54 15.90 0.64
CA LEU A 420 19.32 15.00 -0.22
C LEU A 420 20.78 14.92 0.23
N TYR A 421 21.44 16.05 0.46
CA TYR A 421 22.86 16.04 0.83
C TYR A 421 23.12 15.45 2.21
N PRO A 422 22.29 15.65 3.25
CA PRO A 422 22.41 14.90 4.49
C PRO A 422 22.26 13.37 4.29
N LEU A 423 21.34 12.94 3.43
CA LEU A 423 21.16 11.52 3.11
C LEU A 423 22.43 10.95 2.45
N LEU A 424 22.94 11.63 1.43
CA LEU A 424 24.18 11.21 0.75
C LEU A 424 25.38 11.23 1.69
N GLY A 425 25.51 12.25 2.54
CA GLY A 425 26.57 12.34 3.56
C GLY A 425 26.51 11.23 4.60
N PHE A 426 25.30 10.87 5.04
CA PHE A 426 25.10 9.72 5.93
C PHE A 426 25.61 8.42 5.29
N PHE A 427 25.25 8.15 4.04
CA PHE A 427 25.69 6.95 3.34
C PHE A 427 27.17 6.98 2.97
N ALA A 428 27.78 8.14 2.76
CA ALA A 428 29.22 8.24 2.55
C ALA A 428 30.01 7.67 3.76
N GLU A 429 29.51 7.88 4.99
CA GLU A 429 30.12 7.23 6.17
C GLU A 429 29.73 5.75 6.29
N VAL A 430 28.50 5.37 6.03
CA VAL A 430 28.07 3.95 6.06
C VAL A 430 28.99 3.09 5.19
N PHE A 431 29.31 3.56 3.97
CA PHE A 431 30.21 2.87 3.04
C PHE A 431 31.69 3.21 3.25
N LYS A 432 32.01 4.13 4.14
CA LYS A 432 33.38 4.68 4.33
C LYS A 432 33.99 5.22 3.03
N ASN A 433 33.14 5.79 2.17
CA ASN A 433 33.51 6.27 0.85
C ASN A 433 33.98 7.73 0.91
N SER A 434 35.30 7.93 0.93
CA SER A 434 35.92 9.26 1.02
C SER A 434 35.77 10.08 -0.25
N GLU A 435 35.70 9.47 -1.45
CA GLU A 435 35.49 10.18 -2.71
C GLU A 435 34.08 10.79 -2.73
N MET A 436 33.07 10.02 -2.41
CA MET A 436 31.69 10.49 -2.28
C MET A 436 31.59 11.64 -1.27
N HIS A 437 32.24 11.53 -0.11
CA HIS A 437 32.28 12.63 0.86
C HIS A 437 32.90 13.90 0.29
N LEU A 438 34.06 13.82 -0.39
CA LEU A 438 34.74 14.97 -0.96
C LEU A 438 33.88 15.68 -2.03
N ASP A 439 33.17 14.93 -2.85
CA ASP A 439 32.24 15.47 -3.83
C ASP A 439 31.07 16.22 -3.14
N ILE A 440 30.47 15.63 -2.10
CA ILE A 440 29.40 16.27 -1.31
C ILE A 440 29.92 17.55 -0.64
N LYS A 441 31.09 17.47 -0.01
CA LYS A 441 31.73 18.62 0.62
C LYS A 441 31.95 19.75 -0.39
N LYS A 442 32.46 19.43 -1.58
CA LYS A 442 32.66 20.42 -2.64
C LYS A 442 31.34 21.05 -3.07
N ILE A 443 30.28 20.24 -3.26
CA ILE A 443 28.96 20.77 -3.60
C ILE A 443 28.49 21.76 -2.54
N THR A 444 28.52 21.37 -1.26
CA THR A 444 27.95 22.15 -0.16
C THR A 444 28.77 23.38 0.20
N THR A 445 30.08 23.39 -0.05
CA THR A 445 30.95 24.53 0.28
C THR A 445 31.19 25.50 -0.87
N GLU A 446 31.27 24.99 -2.11
CA GLU A 446 31.61 25.84 -3.26
C GLU A 446 30.37 26.29 -4.05
N PHE A 447 29.39 25.39 -4.23
CA PHE A 447 28.25 25.69 -5.11
C PHE A 447 27.01 26.18 -4.35
N ILE A 448 26.74 25.64 -3.17
CA ILE A 448 25.54 25.98 -2.37
C ILE A 448 25.88 26.31 -0.90
N PRO A 449 26.81 27.23 -0.61
CA PRO A 449 27.30 27.48 0.75
C PRO A 449 26.23 28.01 1.72
N LYS A 450 25.10 28.51 1.22
CA LYS A 450 23.98 28.99 2.02
C LYS A 450 22.83 27.98 2.12
N CYS A 451 22.97 26.79 1.53
CA CYS A 451 21.96 25.74 1.64
C CYS A 451 21.88 25.23 3.08
N THR A 452 20.68 25.20 3.64
CA THR A 452 20.44 24.63 4.96
C THR A 452 20.29 23.12 4.83
N LEU A 453 21.26 22.36 5.33
CA LEU A 453 21.17 20.91 5.39
C LEU A 453 20.28 20.49 6.56
N GLN A 454 19.27 19.68 6.28
CA GLN A 454 18.23 19.38 7.26
C GLN A 454 17.80 17.92 7.22
N ILE A 455 17.36 17.42 8.37
CA ILE A 455 16.71 16.13 8.53
C ILE A 455 15.34 16.34 9.18
N TRP A 456 14.47 15.37 9.07
CA TRP A 456 13.14 15.43 9.68
C TRP A 456 13.03 14.48 10.86
N HIS A 457 12.43 14.97 11.95
CA HIS A 457 12.09 14.20 13.13
C HIS A 457 10.61 14.36 13.48
N PRO A 458 9.94 13.29 13.98
CA PRO A 458 8.61 13.44 14.55
C PRO A 458 8.63 14.31 15.80
N ASP A 459 7.50 14.95 16.08
CA ASP A 459 7.23 15.73 17.29
C ASP A 459 5.96 15.25 18.00
N ALA A 460 5.51 15.96 19.02
CA ALA A 460 4.33 15.61 19.80
C ALA A 460 3.04 15.57 18.96
N ASP A 461 2.95 16.36 17.90
CA ASP A 461 1.76 16.46 17.05
C ASP A 461 1.78 15.51 15.85
N THR A 462 2.94 14.93 15.55
CA THR A 462 3.14 14.04 14.38
C THR A 462 2.14 12.88 14.36
N GLU A 463 1.90 12.21 15.50
CA GLU A 463 0.94 11.09 15.58
C GLU A 463 -0.48 11.50 15.18
N THR A 464 -0.84 12.74 15.36
CA THR A 464 -2.17 13.26 15.02
C THR A 464 -2.33 13.51 13.53
N HIS A 465 -1.28 13.97 12.86
CA HIS A 465 -1.36 14.52 11.51
C HIS A 465 -0.75 13.63 10.42
N LEU A 466 0.29 12.84 10.73
CA LEU A 466 1.09 12.06 9.79
C LEU A 466 0.29 11.20 8.81
N TYR A 467 -0.86 10.69 9.25
CA TYR A 467 -1.64 9.74 8.44
C TYR A 467 -2.78 10.40 7.65
N SER A 468 -3.00 11.70 7.80
CA SER A 468 -4.18 12.36 7.24
C SER A 468 -3.92 13.58 6.38
N ASN A 469 -2.80 14.26 6.56
CA ASN A 469 -2.48 15.47 5.81
C ASN A 469 -0.97 15.66 5.59
N SER A 470 -0.62 16.62 4.71
CA SER A 470 0.76 17.02 4.42
C SER A 470 1.19 18.27 5.21
N ASP A 471 0.30 18.84 6.02
CA ASP A 471 0.58 20.10 6.69
C ASP A 471 1.40 19.85 7.97
N THR A 472 2.35 20.70 8.18
CA THR A 472 3.28 20.82 9.31
C THR A 472 3.11 19.78 10.42
N HIS A 473 3.81 18.68 10.31
CA HIS A 473 4.00 17.72 11.39
C HIS A 473 5.48 17.32 11.44
N GLY A 474 6.03 17.34 12.63
CA GLY A 474 7.44 17.08 12.86
C GLY A 474 8.31 18.33 12.72
N LEU A 475 9.56 18.15 13.06
CA LEU A 475 10.58 19.19 13.14
C LEU A 475 11.64 18.99 12.06
N GLY A 476 11.98 20.06 11.34
CA GLY A 476 13.16 20.13 10.50
C GLY A 476 14.38 20.45 11.38
N ILE A 477 15.24 19.47 11.62
CA ILE A 477 16.50 19.68 12.32
C ILE A 477 17.52 20.21 11.33
N THR A 478 18.10 21.35 11.62
CA THR A 478 19.11 22.05 10.78
C THR A 478 20.49 21.97 11.42
N GLY A 479 21.51 22.41 10.69
CA GLY A 479 22.88 22.45 11.19
C GLY A 479 23.68 21.17 10.94
N ILE A 480 23.14 20.28 10.11
CA ILE A 480 23.92 19.13 9.64
C ILE A 480 25.08 19.65 8.77
N SER A 481 26.29 19.19 9.04
CA SER A 481 27.52 19.62 8.40
C SER A 481 28.22 18.47 7.66
N ASN A 482 28.91 18.78 6.59
CA ASN A 482 29.76 17.84 5.83
C ASN A 482 31.27 18.17 5.99
N GLU A 483 31.71 18.62 7.16
CA GLU A 483 33.11 19.00 7.40
C GLU A 483 34.06 17.80 7.26
N THR A 484 33.76 16.69 7.89
CA THR A 484 34.44 15.40 7.72
C THR A 484 33.43 14.35 7.27
N ARG A 485 33.92 13.19 6.83
CA ARG A 485 33.05 12.10 6.40
C ARG A 485 32.13 11.63 7.53
N GLU A 486 32.64 11.57 8.75
CA GLU A 486 31.94 11.08 9.93
C GLU A 486 30.94 12.10 10.49
N THR A 487 31.12 13.40 10.18
CA THR A 487 30.34 14.48 10.79
C THR A 487 28.83 14.35 10.56
N PRO A 488 28.30 14.17 9.34
CA PRO A 488 26.86 14.07 9.15
C PRO A 488 26.26 12.84 9.84
N PHE A 489 26.94 11.69 9.80
CA PHE A 489 26.48 10.47 10.46
C PHE A 489 26.39 10.65 11.98
N ASN A 490 27.43 11.20 12.61
CA ASN A 490 27.48 11.40 14.05
C ASN A 490 26.46 12.43 14.52
N GLN A 491 26.30 13.56 13.82
CA GLN A 491 25.29 14.57 14.12
C GLN A 491 23.88 14.01 13.99
N ILE A 492 23.60 13.21 12.95
CA ILE A 492 22.31 12.56 12.76
C ILE A 492 22.07 11.53 13.87
N LYS A 493 23.10 10.72 14.23
CA LYS A 493 23.02 9.76 15.36
C LYS A 493 22.66 10.46 16.67
N GLU A 494 23.37 11.55 16.99
CA GLU A 494 23.10 12.34 18.18
C GLU A 494 21.68 12.89 18.19
N ASN A 495 21.24 13.52 17.11
CA ASN A 495 19.87 14.04 17.02
C ASN A 495 18.82 12.94 17.17
N CYS A 496 19.01 11.77 16.53
CA CYS A 496 18.13 10.62 16.67
C CYS A 496 18.09 10.08 18.11
N SER A 497 19.20 10.12 18.84
CA SER A 497 19.26 9.65 20.24
C SER A 497 18.45 10.54 21.19
N LEU A 498 18.30 11.80 20.86
CA LEU A 498 17.51 12.77 21.62
C LEU A 498 16.01 12.70 21.29
N ASP A 499 15.66 12.22 20.10
CA ASP A 499 14.28 12.07 19.65
C ASP A 499 13.66 10.76 20.18
N LYS A 500 12.66 10.90 21.05
CA LYS A 500 11.86 9.78 21.57
C LYS A 500 10.47 9.70 20.96
N TYR A 501 10.03 10.70 20.21
CA TYR A 501 8.68 10.71 19.61
C TYR A 501 8.50 9.63 18.56
N ILE A 502 9.56 9.23 17.87
CA ILE A 502 9.52 8.09 16.94
C ILE A 502 9.02 6.81 17.62
N LEU A 503 9.43 6.56 18.87
CA LEU A 503 9.02 5.39 19.66
C LEU A 503 7.56 5.52 20.15
N GLU A 504 7.02 6.73 20.20
CA GLU A 504 5.64 6.99 20.59
C GLU A 504 4.65 6.78 19.44
N LEU A 505 5.11 6.79 18.18
CA LEU A 505 4.24 6.58 17.03
C LEU A 505 3.56 5.21 17.09
N SER A 506 2.24 5.21 16.94
CA SER A 506 1.42 3.99 17.02
C SER A 506 1.85 2.92 16.02
N ALA A 507 2.29 3.33 14.83
CA ALA A 507 2.77 2.40 13.81
C ALA A 507 4.09 1.72 14.21
N VAL A 508 4.97 2.39 14.97
CA VAL A 508 6.17 1.77 15.54
C VAL A 508 5.78 0.83 16.68
N LYS A 509 4.99 1.29 17.65
CA LYS A 509 4.53 0.48 18.80
C LYS A 509 3.79 -0.80 18.40
N CYS A 510 3.07 -0.75 17.29
CA CYS A 510 2.28 -1.88 16.80
C CYS A 510 2.98 -2.70 15.72
N ASP A 511 4.27 -2.43 15.46
CA ASP A 511 5.05 -3.11 14.42
C ASP A 511 4.42 -3.00 13.01
N HIS A 512 3.95 -1.80 12.67
CA HIS A 512 3.40 -1.44 11.35
C HIS A 512 4.19 -0.29 10.71
N PHE A 513 5.51 -0.28 10.88
CA PHE A 513 6.38 0.79 10.39
C PHE A 513 6.23 1.13 8.89
N PRO A 514 5.83 0.18 7.98
CA PRO A 514 5.64 0.56 6.57
C PRO A 514 4.56 1.63 6.37
N ILE A 515 3.63 1.80 7.31
CA ILE A 515 2.64 2.89 7.31
C ILE A 515 3.35 4.26 7.35
N ILE A 516 4.41 4.39 8.17
CA ILE A 516 5.19 5.63 8.26
C ILE A 516 5.90 5.91 6.94
N LEU A 517 6.54 4.89 6.36
CA LEU A 517 7.22 5.02 5.07
C LEU A 517 6.24 5.32 3.92
N THR A 518 5.02 4.76 3.99
CA THR A 518 3.93 5.13 3.08
C THR A 518 3.54 6.60 3.24
N ALA A 519 3.42 7.10 4.48
CA ALA A 519 3.14 8.52 4.75
C ALA A 519 4.28 9.42 4.24
N CYS A 520 5.53 9.04 4.50
CA CYS A 520 6.70 9.77 4.00
C CYS A 520 6.65 9.92 2.48
N ARG A 521 6.40 8.82 1.76
CA ARG A 521 6.28 8.88 0.31
C ARG A 521 5.07 9.69 -0.14
N HIS A 522 3.88 9.41 0.40
CA HIS A 522 2.62 10.02 -0.02
C HIS A 522 2.56 11.53 0.20
N TYR A 523 3.10 11.99 1.32
CA TYR A 523 3.11 13.41 1.72
C TYR A 523 4.44 14.11 1.46
N ARG A 524 5.40 13.43 0.82
CA ARG A 524 6.74 13.96 0.50
C ARG A 524 7.50 14.43 1.74
N LEU A 525 7.55 13.56 2.77
CA LEU A 525 8.32 13.79 4.00
C LEU A 525 9.59 12.94 3.97
N PRO A 526 10.70 13.46 4.54
CA PRO A 526 11.92 12.67 4.67
C PRO A 526 11.72 11.43 5.54
N ILE A 527 12.47 10.38 5.22
CA ILE A 527 12.44 9.13 6.00
C ILE A 527 13.19 9.36 7.31
N PRO A 528 12.61 9.00 8.49
CA PRO A 528 13.32 9.05 9.76
C PRO A 528 14.58 8.18 9.78
N TYR A 529 15.73 8.77 10.11
CA TYR A 529 17.00 8.06 10.12
C TYR A 529 17.08 6.92 11.17
N HIS A 530 16.21 6.93 12.14
CA HIS A 530 16.06 5.83 13.12
C HIS A 530 15.90 4.47 12.44
N PHE A 531 15.17 4.41 11.31
CA PHE A 531 14.97 3.19 10.55
C PHE A 531 16.26 2.68 9.89
N TYR A 532 17.13 3.59 9.40
CA TYR A 532 18.44 3.19 8.86
C TYR A 532 19.36 2.68 9.97
N PHE A 533 19.43 3.37 11.11
CA PHE A 533 20.23 2.92 12.25
C PHE A 533 19.79 1.54 12.74
N GLN A 534 18.49 1.27 12.77
CA GLN A 534 17.95 -0.04 13.13
C GLN A 534 18.44 -1.13 12.17
N LEU A 535 18.43 -0.89 10.85
CA LEU A 535 18.92 -1.84 9.85
C LEU A 535 20.45 -2.05 9.95
N LEU A 536 21.19 -1.00 10.26
CA LEU A 536 22.65 -1.05 10.45
C LEU A 536 23.07 -1.69 11.80
N GLY A 537 22.10 -2.05 12.66
CA GLY A 537 22.38 -2.62 13.98
C GLY A 537 22.99 -1.60 14.95
N VAL A 538 22.85 -0.29 14.68
CA VAL A 538 23.38 0.77 15.53
C VAL A 538 22.33 1.12 16.60
N ASP A 539 22.66 0.82 17.86
CA ASP A 539 21.84 1.21 19.00
C ASP A 539 22.07 2.69 19.33
N ILE A 540 21.12 3.54 18.91
CA ILE A 540 21.17 5.01 19.10
C ILE A 540 20.82 5.45 20.51
N TYR A 541 20.25 4.57 21.36
CA TYR A 541 19.82 4.89 22.73
C TYR A 541 20.76 4.35 23.81
N LYS A 542 21.83 3.62 23.45
CA LYS A 542 22.87 3.23 24.41
C LYS A 542 23.77 4.40 24.76
N ASP A 543 23.84 4.75 26.03
CA ASP A 543 24.85 5.65 26.60
C ASP A 543 26.25 5.02 26.46
N GLU A 544 27.09 5.52 25.56
CA GLU A 544 28.48 5.10 25.40
C GLU A 544 29.34 5.44 26.64
N THR A 545 28.79 6.17 27.61
CA THR A 545 29.48 6.57 28.85
C THR A 545 29.62 5.46 29.88
N LYS A 546 28.89 4.34 29.75
CA LYS A 546 28.97 3.22 30.71
C LYS A 546 30.04 2.16 30.39
N ASP A 547 30.47 2.07 29.15
CA ASP A 547 31.46 1.06 28.74
C ASP A 547 32.93 1.48 29.00
N GLN A 548 33.19 2.78 29.23
CA GLN A 548 34.54 3.27 29.57
C GLN A 548 34.89 3.14 31.05
N GLU A 549 33.93 2.98 31.95
CA GLU A 549 34.21 2.76 33.39
C GLU A 549 34.55 1.29 33.72
N THR A 550 34.21 0.34 32.83
CA THR A 550 34.48 -1.09 33.04
C THR A 550 35.83 -1.55 32.51
N GLU A 551 36.51 -0.78 31.64
CA GLU A 551 37.88 -1.11 31.17
C GLU A 551 39.01 -0.55 32.04
N HIS A 552 38.71 0.25 33.06
CA HIS A 552 39.70 0.80 34.01
C HIS A 552 39.75 0.08 35.38
N GLU A 553 38.95 -0.98 35.59
CA GLU A 553 38.94 -1.78 36.83
C GLU A 553 39.36 -3.25 36.63
N VAL A 554 40.25 -3.57 35.66
CA VAL A 554 40.87 -4.88 35.59
C VAL A 554 42.39 -4.77 35.66
#